data_012f3115fb10fe3e05a3dd97cc75def8
#
_entry.id   012f3115fb10fe3e05a3dd97cc75def8
#
_cell.length_a   1.000
_cell.length_b   1.000
_cell.length_c   1.000
_cell.angle_alpha   90.00
_cell.angle_beta   90.00
_cell.angle_gamma   90.00
#
_symmetry.space_group_name_H-M   'P 1'
#
loop_
_entity.id
_entity.type
_entity.pdbx_description
1 polymer ?
#
loop_
_entity_poly.entity_id
_entity_poly.type
_entity_poly.pdbx_seq_one_letter_code
_entity_poly.pdbx_strand_id
1 'polypeptide(L)'
;MALPTALLLYFFLTFAVGLIILALDPEFVNRNNGAVLDLLNGSPVLTWTLTVLAAPLIEETLFRGLIFGNLRRVSRVLAYAVTMLCFSGIHVVSYIGVLSPTAILLSLLQYVPATAVLCGLYEYTDTIYAPMLLHAAINVAAGLTMGALS
;
A
#
# COMPACT_ATOMS: atom_id res chain seq x y z
N MET A 1 -15.33 -9.79 6.45
CA MET A 1 -14.86 -8.50 7.01
C MET A 1 -15.54 -7.36 6.26
N ALA A 2 -16.23 -6.47 6.94
CA ALA A 2 -16.85 -5.31 6.30
C ALA A 2 -15.78 -4.26 5.92
N LEU A 3 -16.04 -3.45 4.88
CA LEU A 3 -15.10 -2.39 4.45
C LEU A 3 -14.68 -1.43 5.59
N PRO A 4 -15.60 -0.93 6.46
CA PRO A 4 -15.19 -0.08 7.57
C PRO A 4 -14.25 -0.77 8.55
N THR A 5 -14.48 -2.04 8.86
CA THR A 5 -13.61 -2.83 9.74
C THR A 5 -12.22 -3.02 9.12
N ALA A 6 -12.16 -3.26 7.81
CA ALA A 6 -10.89 -3.38 7.09
C ALA A 6 -10.11 -2.06 7.10
N LEU A 7 -10.79 -0.92 6.90
CA LEU A 7 -10.18 0.40 6.95
C LEU A 7 -9.64 0.73 8.36
N LEU A 8 -10.40 0.43 9.41
CA LEU A 8 -9.94 0.61 10.80
C LEU A 8 -8.72 -0.26 11.11
N LEU A 9 -8.73 -1.52 10.67
CA LEU A 9 -7.59 -2.43 10.84
C LEU A 9 -6.35 -1.90 10.09
N TYR A 10 -6.54 -1.39 8.89
CA TYR A 10 -5.45 -0.76 8.12
C TYR A 10 -4.83 0.40 8.89
N PHE A 11 -5.64 1.35 9.40
CA PHE A 11 -5.11 2.49 10.14
C PHE A 11 -4.41 2.06 11.43
N PHE A 12 -4.98 1.09 12.17
CA PHE A 12 -4.33 0.55 13.36
C PHE A 12 -2.96 -0.06 13.06
N LEU A 13 -2.87 -0.92 12.04
CA LEU A 13 -1.62 -1.56 11.64
C LEU A 13 -0.60 -0.54 11.11
N THR A 14 -1.06 0.43 10.32
CA THR A 14 -0.21 1.50 9.79
C THR A 14 0.34 2.37 10.92
N PHE A 15 -0.47 2.69 11.90
CA PHE A 15 -0.02 3.42 13.11
C PHE A 15 1.03 2.60 13.88
N ALA A 16 0.77 1.31 14.12
CA ALA A 16 1.73 0.43 14.83
C ALA A 16 3.06 0.33 14.07
N VAL A 17 3.02 0.12 12.75
CA VAL A 17 4.23 0.12 11.90
C VAL A 17 4.91 1.48 11.91
N GLY A 18 4.16 2.57 11.89
CA GLY A 18 4.69 3.92 11.98
C GLY A 18 5.49 4.16 13.27
N LEU A 19 4.98 3.67 14.43
CA LEU A 19 5.71 3.73 15.70
C LEU A 19 7.02 2.92 15.67
N ILE A 20 7.02 1.76 15.03
CA ILE A 20 8.23 0.94 14.86
C ILE A 20 9.25 1.68 14.00
N ILE A 21 8.81 2.26 12.87
CA ILE A 21 9.68 3.02 11.98
C ILE A 21 10.26 4.24 12.71
N LEU A 22 9.43 4.99 13.42
CA LEU A 22 9.86 6.16 14.20
C LEU A 22 10.90 5.79 15.29
N ALA A 23 10.75 4.62 15.92
CA ALA A 23 11.70 4.14 16.91
C ALA A 23 13.04 3.70 16.31
N LEU A 24 13.04 3.19 15.06
CA LEU A 24 14.23 2.71 14.36
C LEU A 24 14.97 3.84 13.63
N ASP A 25 14.24 4.78 13.04
CA ASP A 25 14.76 5.90 12.29
C ASP A 25 13.80 7.10 12.38
N PRO A 26 14.00 8.01 13.36
CA PRO A 26 13.15 9.18 13.53
C PRO A 26 13.14 10.15 12.34
N GLU A 27 14.18 10.12 11.51
CA GLU A 27 14.34 10.98 10.33
C GLU A 27 13.82 10.31 9.05
N PHE A 28 13.25 9.11 9.17
CA PHE A 28 12.77 8.35 8.00
C PHE A 28 11.69 9.11 7.24
N VAL A 29 11.91 9.26 5.92
CA VAL A 29 10.95 9.84 4.98
C VAL A 29 10.67 8.87 3.85
N ASN A 30 9.40 8.55 3.64
CA ASN A 30 9.00 7.74 2.48
C ASN A 30 9.09 8.54 1.19
N ARG A 31 10.06 8.21 0.35
CA ARG A 31 10.32 8.90 -0.92
C ARG A 31 9.18 8.76 -1.92
N ASN A 32 8.48 7.62 -1.93
CA ASN A 32 7.34 7.43 -2.82
C ASN A 32 6.18 8.39 -2.45
N ASN A 33 5.92 8.59 -1.16
CA ASN A 33 4.92 9.58 -0.72
C ASN A 33 5.34 11.00 -1.11
N GLY A 34 6.62 11.35 -1.01
CA GLY A 34 7.15 12.62 -1.49
C GLY A 34 6.92 12.83 -2.98
N ALA A 35 7.22 11.82 -3.80
CA ALA A 35 6.98 11.88 -5.24
C ALA A 35 5.49 12.05 -5.60
N VAL A 36 4.59 11.38 -4.87
CA VAL A 36 3.14 11.56 -5.04
C VAL A 36 2.71 12.98 -4.66
N LEU A 37 3.26 13.54 -3.58
CA LEU A 37 2.97 14.92 -3.17
C LEU A 37 3.42 15.94 -4.22
N ASP A 38 4.62 15.77 -4.79
CA ASP A 38 5.12 16.63 -5.86
C ASP A 38 4.19 16.59 -7.09
N LEU A 39 3.70 15.40 -7.44
CA LEU A 39 2.73 15.23 -8.53
C LEU A 39 1.38 15.86 -8.19
N LEU A 40 0.91 15.77 -6.94
CA LEU A 40 -0.33 16.41 -6.49
C LEU A 40 -0.22 17.93 -6.62
N ASN A 41 0.90 18.53 -6.26
CA ASN A 41 1.14 19.96 -6.38
C ASN A 41 1.24 20.43 -7.84
N GLY A 42 1.82 19.62 -8.72
CA GLY A 42 2.00 19.96 -10.14
C GLY A 42 0.77 19.67 -11.02
N SER A 43 0.08 18.58 -10.76
CA SER A 43 -1.03 18.10 -11.61
C SER A 43 -2.09 17.35 -10.78
N PRO A 44 -2.86 18.05 -9.93
CA PRO A 44 -3.74 17.41 -8.95
C PRO A 44 -4.80 16.49 -9.58
N VAL A 45 -5.48 16.93 -10.64
CA VAL A 45 -6.53 16.13 -11.28
C VAL A 45 -5.97 14.83 -11.85
N LEU A 46 -4.83 14.90 -12.54
CA LEU A 46 -4.19 13.70 -13.09
C LEU A 46 -3.74 12.76 -11.97
N THR A 47 -3.11 13.29 -10.93
CA THR A 47 -2.60 12.49 -9.81
C THR A 47 -3.74 11.80 -9.06
N TRP A 48 -4.83 12.51 -8.74
CA TRP A 48 -6.02 11.89 -8.14
C TRP A 48 -6.63 10.81 -9.04
N THR A 49 -6.72 11.04 -10.34
CA THR A 49 -7.24 10.03 -11.29
C THR A 49 -6.35 8.78 -11.30
N LEU A 50 -5.04 8.96 -11.34
CA LEU A 50 -4.11 7.84 -11.35
C LEU A 50 -4.11 7.07 -10.02
N THR A 51 -4.03 7.76 -8.90
CA THR A 51 -3.88 7.11 -7.58
C THR A 51 -5.17 6.52 -7.05
N VAL A 52 -6.33 7.14 -7.31
CA VAL A 52 -7.61 6.70 -6.75
C VAL A 52 -8.37 5.75 -7.68
N LEU A 53 -8.19 5.87 -8.99
CA LEU A 53 -8.91 5.03 -9.96
C LEU A 53 -7.99 4.02 -10.66
N ALA A 54 -6.95 4.49 -11.34
CA ALA A 54 -6.14 3.63 -12.18
C ALA A 54 -5.27 2.66 -11.37
N ALA A 55 -4.56 3.14 -10.36
CA ALA A 55 -3.68 2.30 -9.56
C ALA A 55 -4.44 1.18 -8.84
N PRO A 56 -5.52 1.43 -8.07
CA PRO A 56 -6.30 0.36 -7.46
C PRO A 56 -6.84 -0.67 -8.47
N LEU A 57 -7.30 -0.22 -9.64
CA LEU A 57 -7.80 -1.12 -10.66
C LEU A 57 -6.70 -2.07 -11.18
N ILE A 58 -5.56 -1.52 -11.53
CA ILE A 58 -4.43 -2.29 -12.10
C ILE A 58 -3.80 -3.17 -11.01
N GLU A 59 -3.51 -2.58 -9.85
CA GLU A 59 -2.78 -3.25 -8.79
C GLU A 59 -3.60 -4.37 -8.14
N GLU A 60 -4.89 -4.15 -7.85
CA GLU A 60 -5.70 -5.23 -7.26
C GLU A 60 -5.95 -6.37 -8.26
N THR A 61 -6.10 -6.06 -9.54
CA THR A 61 -6.19 -7.11 -10.59
C THR A 61 -4.91 -7.94 -10.63
N LEU A 62 -3.75 -7.30 -10.59
CA LEU A 62 -2.46 -7.99 -10.63
C LEU A 62 -2.17 -8.74 -9.32
N PHE A 63 -2.23 -8.03 -8.18
CA PHE A 63 -1.77 -8.60 -6.92
C PHE A 63 -2.79 -9.54 -6.29
N ARG A 64 -4.08 -9.19 -6.25
CA ARG A 64 -5.12 -10.03 -5.62
C ARG A 64 -5.73 -11.01 -6.62
N GLY A 65 -6.02 -10.54 -7.83
CA GLY A 65 -6.59 -11.41 -8.87
C GLY A 65 -5.59 -12.46 -9.36
N LEU A 66 -4.42 -12.03 -9.82
CA LEU A 66 -3.45 -12.93 -10.46
C LEU A 66 -2.50 -13.58 -9.46
N ILE A 67 -1.76 -12.82 -8.65
CA ILE A 67 -0.71 -13.37 -7.78
C ILE A 67 -1.34 -14.09 -6.59
N PHE A 68 -2.02 -13.38 -5.71
CA PHE A 68 -2.59 -13.94 -4.48
C PHE A 68 -3.63 -15.02 -4.79
N GLY A 69 -4.54 -14.76 -5.72
CA GLY A 69 -5.62 -15.67 -6.08
C GLY A 69 -5.14 -17.04 -6.58
N ASN A 70 -4.02 -17.09 -7.31
CA ASN A 70 -3.42 -18.36 -7.75
C ASN A 70 -2.59 -19.00 -6.62
N LEU A 71 -1.75 -18.23 -5.93
CA LEU A 71 -0.88 -18.78 -4.89
C LEU A 71 -1.65 -19.29 -3.67
N ARG A 72 -2.79 -18.68 -3.29
CA ARG A 72 -3.60 -19.14 -2.14
C ARG A 72 -4.13 -20.58 -2.32
N ARG A 73 -4.24 -21.04 -3.56
CA ARG A 73 -4.64 -22.44 -3.88
C ARG A 73 -3.55 -23.45 -3.53
N VAL A 74 -2.30 -23.00 -3.48
CA VAL A 74 -1.14 -23.82 -3.13
C VAL A 74 -0.80 -23.66 -1.65
N SER A 75 -0.65 -22.42 -1.19
CA SER A 75 -0.34 -22.09 0.19
C SER A 75 -0.75 -20.66 0.52
N ARG A 76 -1.54 -20.49 1.59
CA ARG A 76 -1.91 -19.16 2.11
C ARG A 76 -0.68 -18.35 2.52
N VAL A 77 0.24 -18.99 3.26
CA VAL A 77 1.46 -18.33 3.74
C VAL A 77 2.29 -17.82 2.56
N LEU A 78 2.48 -18.65 1.53
CA LEU A 78 3.20 -18.27 0.32
C LEU A 78 2.49 -17.12 -0.41
N ALA A 79 1.15 -17.16 -0.52
CA ALA A 79 0.38 -16.12 -1.16
C ALA A 79 0.57 -14.76 -0.48
N TYR A 80 0.44 -14.71 0.85
CA TYR A 80 0.68 -13.48 1.62
C TYR A 80 2.13 -13.00 1.45
N ALA A 81 3.12 -13.87 1.67
CA ALA A 81 4.53 -13.49 1.61
C ALA A 81 4.94 -12.94 0.24
N VAL A 82 4.60 -13.64 -0.84
CA VAL A 82 4.95 -13.22 -2.21
C VAL A 82 4.20 -11.94 -2.59
N THR A 83 2.90 -11.84 -2.28
CA THR A 83 2.13 -10.65 -2.61
C THR A 83 2.62 -9.43 -1.84
N MET A 84 2.97 -9.58 -0.55
CA MET A 84 3.56 -8.50 0.25
C MET A 84 4.88 -8.03 -0.33
N LEU A 85 5.78 -8.95 -0.66
CA LEU A 85 7.07 -8.61 -1.27
C LEU A 85 6.90 -7.90 -2.61
N CYS A 86 6.06 -8.43 -3.49
CA CYS A 86 5.88 -7.86 -4.83
C CYS A 86 5.18 -6.49 -4.76
N PHE A 87 4.12 -6.37 -3.96
CA PHE A 87 3.40 -5.11 -3.79
C PHE A 87 4.27 -4.01 -3.17
N SER A 88 4.96 -4.32 -2.07
CA SER A 88 5.89 -3.36 -1.46
C SER A 88 7.05 -3.03 -2.40
N GLY A 89 7.53 -4.06 -3.13
CA GLY A 89 8.66 -3.93 -4.06
C GLY A 89 8.42 -2.93 -5.17
N ILE A 90 7.23 -2.91 -5.80
CA ILE A 90 6.95 -1.96 -6.90
C ILE A 90 7.02 -0.50 -6.44
N HIS A 91 6.71 -0.21 -5.16
CA HIS A 91 6.76 1.13 -4.60
C HIS A 91 8.17 1.58 -4.20
N VAL A 92 9.12 0.64 -4.15
CA VAL A 92 10.47 0.89 -3.64
C VAL A 92 11.55 0.65 -4.69
N VAL A 93 11.25 -0.13 -5.74
CA VAL A 93 12.25 -0.58 -6.74
C VAL A 93 13.01 0.57 -7.40
N SER A 94 12.37 1.71 -7.66
CA SER A 94 12.98 2.90 -8.26
C SER A 94 14.00 3.60 -7.35
N TYR A 95 14.02 3.27 -6.07
CA TYR A 95 14.94 3.85 -5.08
C TYR A 95 16.10 2.92 -4.70
N ILE A 96 16.17 1.72 -5.30
CA ILE A 96 17.31 0.80 -5.11
C ILE A 96 18.57 1.43 -5.70
N GLY A 97 19.63 1.48 -4.90
CA GLY A 97 20.86 2.17 -5.27
C GLY A 97 20.89 3.68 -4.97
N VAL A 98 19.74 4.26 -4.58
CA VAL A 98 19.63 5.68 -4.17
C VAL A 98 19.53 5.79 -2.65
N LEU A 99 18.71 4.95 -2.04
CA LEU A 99 18.50 4.92 -0.58
C LEU A 99 19.44 3.90 0.09
N SER A 100 19.69 4.12 1.39
CA SER A 100 20.39 3.15 2.21
C SER A 100 19.60 1.84 2.33
N PRO A 101 20.26 0.68 2.57
CA PRO A 101 19.55 -0.59 2.78
C PRO A 101 18.51 -0.51 3.91
N THR A 102 18.80 0.21 4.99
CA THR A 102 17.85 0.43 6.09
C THR A 102 16.61 1.18 5.61
N ALA A 103 16.79 2.29 4.89
CA ALA A 103 15.66 3.07 4.36
C ALA A 103 14.80 2.26 3.36
N ILE A 104 15.43 1.39 2.55
CA ILE A 104 14.71 0.44 1.68
C ILE A 104 13.86 -0.53 2.52
N LEU A 105 14.42 -1.13 3.57
CA LEU A 105 13.69 -2.05 4.45
C LEU A 105 12.52 -1.37 5.16
N LEU A 106 12.72 -0.17 5.69
CA LEU A 106 11.66 0.61 6.33
C LEU A 106 10.56 1.01 5.33
N SER A 107 10.95 1.37 4.09
CA SER A 107 9.99 1.64 3.01
C SER A 107 9.17 0.39 2.67
N LEU A 108 9.79 -0.78 2.55
CA LEU A 108 9.05 -2.04 2.33
C LEU A 108 8.07 -2.34 3.47
N LEU A 109 8.54 -2.18 4.72
CA LEU A 109 7.73 -2.42 5.92
C LEU A 109 6.48 -1.53 5.95
N GLN A 110 6.56 -0.30 5.47
CA GLN A 110 5.44 0.65 5.46
C GLN A 110 4.26 0.20 4.59
N TYR A 111 4.49 -0.63 3.56
CA TYR A 111 3.43 -1.15 2.69
C TYR A 111 2.81 -2.47 3.19
N VAL A 112 3.41 -3.12 4.18
CA VAL A 112 2.91 -4.39 4.75
C VAL A 112 1.47 -4.28 5.26
N PRO A 113 1.07 -3.26 6.05
CA PRO A 113 -0.30 -3.11 6.52
C PRO A 113 -1.34 -3.10 5.41
N ALA A 114 -1.12 -2.27 4.38
CA ALA A 114 -2.02 -2.17 3.24
C ALA A 114 -2.18 -3.52 2.55
N THR A 115 -1.04 -4.19 2.23
CA THR A 115 -1.07 -5.47 1.53
C THR A 115 -1.75 -6.55 2.36
N ALA A 116 -1.46 -6.64 3.65
CA ALA A 116 -2.05 -7.63 4.55
C ALA A 116 -3.59 -7.49 4.60
N VAL A 117 -4.07 -6.27 4.78
CA VAL A 117 -5.51 -5.99 4.90
C VAL A 117 -6.23 -6.20 3.56
N LEU A 118 -5.64 -5.76 2.46
CA LEU A 118 -6.22 -5.95 1.13
C LEU A 118 -6.28 -7.42 0.73
N CYS A 119 -5.24 -8.23 1.02
CA CYS A 119 -5.27 -9.68 0.82
C CYS A 119 -6.33 -10.35 1.72
N GLY A 120 -6.41 -9.97 2.99
CA GLY A 120 -7.42 -10.49 3.93
C GLY A 120 -8.84 -10.14 3.50
N LEU A 121 -9.07 -8.92 2.99
CA LEU A 121 -10.37 -8.52 2.49
C LEU A 121 -10.75 -9.30 1.22
N TYR A 122 -9.81 -9.48 0.29
CA TYR A 122 -10.00 -10.33 -0.88
C TYR A 122 -10.34 -11.77 -0.49
N GLU A 123 -9.59 -12.35 0.45
CA GLU A 123 -9.85 -13.72 0.92
C GLU A 123 -11.22 -13.88 1.58
N TYR A 124 -11.65 -12.85 2.31
CA TYR A 124 -12.97 -12.87 2.97
C TYR A 124 -14.15 -12.68 2.01
N THR A 125 -13.99 -11.81 0.99
CA THR A 125 -15.09 -11.42 0.09
C THR A 125 -15.13 -12.22 -1.21
N ASP A 126 -14.04 -12.91 -1.52
CA ASP A 126 -13.78 -13.63 -2.78
C ASP A 126 -14.04 -12.79 -4.05
N THR A 127 -13.84 -11.46 -3.93
CA THR A 127 -13.99 -10.52 -5.05
C THR A 127 -12.91 -9.45 -5.01
N ILE A 128 -12.40 -9.05 -6.18
CA ILE A 128 -11.40 -7.98 -6.31
C ILE A 128 -12.00 -6.57 -6.09
N TYR A 129 -13.30 -6.42 -6.21
CA TYR A 129 -13.95 -5.10 -6.08
C TYR A 129 -13.86 -4.54 -4.66
N ALA A 130 -13.95 -5.40 -3.64
CA ALA A 130 -13.84 -4.97 -2.25
C ALA A 130 -12.44 -4.40 -1.92
N PRO A 131 -11.33 -5.09 -2.20
CA PRO A 131 -10.01 -4.49 -2.02
C PRO A 131 -9.74 -3.30 -2.96
N MET A 132 -10.29 -3.23 -4.18
CA MET A 132 -10.20 -2.04 -5.03
C MET A 132 -10.80 -0.80 -4.35
N LEU A 133 -12.01 -0.94 -3.78
CA LEU A 133 -12.68 0.15 -3.07
C LEU A 133 -11.91 0.57 -1.81
N LEU A 134 -11.41 -0.40 -1.05
CA LEU A 134 -10.59 -0.11 0.13
C LEU A 134 -9.28 0.58 -0.25
N HIS A 135 -8.60 0.11 -1.30
CA HIS A 135 -7.35 0.69 -1.78
C HIS A 135 -7.57 2.15 -2.25
N ALA A 136 -8.63 2.40 -3.02
CA ALA A 136 -9.01 3.76 -3.40
C ALA A 136 -9.24 4.66 -2.17
N ALA A 137 -9.95 4.16 -1.15
CA ALA A 137 -10.18 4.89 0.10
C ALA A 137 -8.87 5.17 0.86
N ILE A 138 -7.95 4.22 0.89
CA ILE A 138 -6.60 4.38 1.48
C ILE A 138 -5.84 5.49 0.74
N ASN A 139 -5.85 5.48 -0.60
CA ASN A 139 -5.15 6.48 -1.40
C ASN A 139 -5.77 7.88 -1.26
N VAL A 140 -7.10 7.98 -1.14
CA VAL A 140 -7.77 9.25 -0.80
C VAL A 140 -7.30 9.76 0.56
N ALA A 141 -7.33 8.93 1.60
CA ALA A 141 -6.90 9.32 2.94
C ALA A 141 -5.43 9.76 2.95
N ALA A 142 -4.55 9.02 2.27
CA ALA A 142 -3.13 9.37 2.16
C ALA A 142 -2.93 10.72 1.44
N GLY A 143 -3.59 10.94 0.29
CA GLY A 143 -3.48 12.19 -0.46
C GLY A 143 -3.99 13.41 0.31
N LEU A 144 -5.11 13.26 1.04
CA LEU A 144 -5.65 14.33 1.89
C LEU A 144 -4.72 14.66 3.06
N THR A 145 -4.12 13.66 3.71
CA THR A 145 -3.16 13.90 4.81
C THR A 145 -1.87 14.54 4.31
N MET A 146 -1.34 14.11 3.17
CA MET A 146 -0.17 14.73 2.55
C MET A 146 -0.43 16.19 2.17
N GLY A 147 -1.57 16.49 1.53
CA GLY A 147 -1.94 17.86 1.16
C GLY A 147 -2.26 18.78 2.35
N ALA A 148 -2.66 18.24 3.50
CA ALA A 148 -2.90 19.03 4.71
C ALA A 148 -1.62 19.40 5.48
N LEU A 149 -0.52 18.68 5.21
CA LEU A 149 0.78 18.87 5.88
C LEU A 149 1.80 19.65 5.01
N SER A 150 1.46 19.95 3.78
CA SER A 150 2.23 20.77 2.82
C SER A 150 1.83 22.23 2.86
#